data_137112ad5c0f916652052b2ec925b708
#
_entry.id   137112ad5c0f916652052b2ec925b708
#
_cell.length_a   1.000
_cell.length_b   1.000
_cell.length_c   1.000
_cell.angle_alpha   90.00
_cell.angle_beta   90.00
_cell.angle_gamma   90.00
#
_symmetry.space_group_name_H-M   'P 1'
#
loop_
_entity.id
_entity.type
_entity.pdbx_description
1 polymer ?
#
loop_
_entity_poly.entity_id
_entity_poly.type
_entity_poly.pdbx_seq_one_letter_code
_entity_poly.pdbx_strand_id
1 'polypeptide(L)'
;MADDITQLGGADQDVVERSCADVTTGEARYLMALLDMQREAGEAGPSQASLARHLNVSAPTALEMLRRLRVMGLVQDEKVRLTPVGTSAALVLSTRRRAALAIMQDVLGLEGEDAEHEAAWLAASASPVLGRHLISWRAHGPTS
;
A
#
# COMPACT_ATOMS: atom_id res chain seq x y z
N MET A 1 -2.95 7.82 -12.63
CA MET A 1 -3.22 7.04 -12.99
C MET A 1 -4.23 6.03 -12.60
N ALA A 2 -5.46 6.33 -12.93
CA ALA A 2 -6.55 5.37 -12.83
C ALA A 2 -6.27 4.12 -13.68
N ASP A 3 -5.49 4.28 -14.74
CA ASP A 3 -5.13 3.21 -15.67
C ASP A 3 -4.30 2.09 -15.00
N ASP A 4 -3.50 2.42 -13.98
CA ASP A 4 -2.68 1.43 -13.28
C ASP A 4 -3.54 0.41 -12.52
N ILE A 5 -4.73 0.81 -12.09
CA ILE A 5 -5.64 -0.06 -11.33
C ILE A 5 -6.43 -0.97 -12.26
N THR A 6 -6.83 -0.47 -13.43
CA THR A 6 -7.57 -1.24 -14.42
C THR A 6 -6.69 -2.22 -15.18
N GLN A 7 -5.37 -2.00 -15.17
CA GLN A 7 -4.37 -2.84 -15.83
C GLN A 7 -3.62 -3.74 -14.87
N LEU A 8 -4.21 -4.11 -13.74
CA LEU A 8 -3.60 -5.03 -12.79
C LEU A 8 -3.52 -6.43 -13.41
N GLY A 9 -2.56 -6.56 -14.30
CA GLY A 9 -2.29 -7.62 -15.22
C GLY A 9 -2.60 -9.03 -14.76
N GLY A 10 -3.81 -9.49 -14.99
CA GLY A 10 -4.20 -10.86 -14.78
C GLY A 10 -4.53 -11.25 -13.35
N ALA A 11 -4.32 -10.39 -12.34
CA ALA A 11 -4.80 -10.64 -11.00
C ALA A 11 -6.31 -10.37 -10.98
N ASP A 12 -7.07 -11.37 -10.52
CA ASP A 12 -8.50 -11.22 -10.33
C ASP A 12 -8.74 -10.05 -9.37
N GLN A 13 -9.53 -9.07 -9.82
CA GLN A 13 -9.83 -7.88 -9.03
C GLN A 13 -10.48 -8.21 -7.68
N ASP A 14 -11.31 -9.25 -7.64
CA ASP A 14 -11.95 -9.70 -6.40
C ASP A 14 -10.91 -10.23 -5.40
N VAL A 15 -9.87 -10.92 -5.87
CA VAL A 15 -8.77 -11.40 -5.02
C VAL A 15 -8.00 -10.21 -4.46
N VAL A 16 -7.72 -9.22 -5.29
CA VAL A 16 -7.00 -8.01 -4.87
C VAL A 16 -7.82 -7.23 -3.84
N GLU A 17 -9.11 -7.03 -4.08
CA GLU A 17 -9.99 -6.32 -3.13
C GLU A 17 -10.07 -7.06 -1.79
N ARG A 18 -10.20 -8.38 -1.81
CA ARG A 18 -10.20 -9.20 -0.58
C ARG A 18 -8.88 -9.09 0.16
N SER A 19 -7.77 -9.14 -0.56
CA SER A 19 -6.45 -8.99 0.05
C SER A 19 -6.30 -7.63 0.72
N CYS A 20 -6.79 -6.56 0.11
CA CYS A 20 -6.77 -5.23 0.71
C CYS A 20 -7.69 -5.13 1.94
N ALA A 21 -8.83 -5.84 1.94
CA ALA A 21 -9.76 -5.85 3.06
C ALA A 21 -9.24 -6.67 4.24
N ASP A 22 -8.49 -7.73 3.97
CA ASP A 22 -8.02 -8.68 4.98
C ASP A 22 -6.75 -8.22 5.70
N VAL A 23 -6.00 -7.28 5.12
CA VAL A 23 -4.76 -6.81 5.75
C VAL A 23 -5.06 -5.84 6.88
N THR A 24 -4.25 -5.92 7.93
CA THR A 24 -4.26 -4.92 9.01
C THR A 24 -3.59 -3.64 8.53
N THR A 25 -3.78 -2.55 9.28
CA THR A 25 -3.10 -1.28 9.00
C THR A 25 -1.59 -1.44 8.97
N GLY A 26 -1.03 -2.22 9.90
CA GLY A 26 0.40 -2.51 9.93
C GLY A 26 0.88 -3.27 8.69
N GLU A 27 0.16 -4.31 8.30
CA GLU A 27 0.46 -5.08 7.08
C GLU A 27 0.38 -4.23 5.83
N ALA A 28 -0.64 -3.37 5.72
CA ALA A 28 -0.79 -2.45 4.60
C ALA A 28 0.40 -1.49 4.48
N ARG A 29 0.92 -1.00 5.60
CA ARG A 29 2.12 -0.15 5.60
C ARG A 29 3.34 -0.87 5.02
N TYR A 30 3.51 -2.15 5.35
CA TYR A 30 4.60 -2.95 4.79
C TYR A 30 4.45 -3.15 3.29
N LEU A 31 3.22 -3.41 2.82
CA LEU A 31 2.96 -3.58 1.39
C LEU A 31 3.30 -2.30 0.61
N MET A 32 2.88 -1.14 1.10
CA MET A 32 3.19 0.14 0.47
C MET A 32 4.68 0.44 0.49
N ALA A 33 5.35 0.18 1.62
CA ALA A 33 6.80 0.36 1.75
C ALA A 33 7.57 -0.55 0.79
N LEU A 34 7.19 -1.82 0.70
CA LEU A 34 7.84 -2.77 -0.22
C LEU A 34 7.71 -2.32 -1.66
N LEU A 35 6.54 -1.84 -2.06
CA LEU A 35 6.33 -1.34 -3.41
C LEU A 35 7.26 -0.15 -3.71
N ASP A 36 7.32 0.82 -2.82
CA ASP A 36 8.18 1.99 -2.97
C ASP A 36 9.66 1.59 -3.04
N MET A 37 10.09 0.71 -2.15
CA MET A 37 11.48 0.25 -2.10
C MET A 37 11.87 -0.58 -3.32
N GLN A 38 10.97 -1.42 -3.84
CA GLN A 38 11.21 -2.17 -5.06
C GLN A 38 11.38 -1.26 -6.26
N ARG A 39 10.61 -0.20 -6.35
CA ARG A 39 10.72 0.79 -7.43
C ARG A 39 12.07 1.52 -7.38
N GLU A 40 12.55 1.84 -6.20
CA GLU A 40 13.82 2.52 -6.02
C GLU A 40 15.03 1.60 -6.25
N ALA A 41 14.96 0.37 -5.76
CA ALA A 41 16.06 -0.58 -5.80
C ALA A 41 16.17 -1.37 -7.11
N GLY A 42 15.13 -1.35 -7.93
CA GLY A 42 15.10 -2.12 -9.18
C GLY A 42 15.13 -3.63 -8.93
N GLU A 43 15.91 -4.35 -9.75
CA GLU A 43 15.98 -5.81 -9.67
C GLU A 43 16.62 -6.34 -8.40
N ALA A 44 17.53 -5.58 -7.80
CA ALA A 44 18.17 -5.98 -6.54
C ALA A 44 17.17 -6.14 -5.40
N GLY A 45 16.12 -5.32 -5.41
CA GLY A 45 15.10 -5.34 -4.38
C GLY A 45 15.61 -4.89 -3.02
N PRO A 46 14.69 -4.69 -2.06
CA PRO A 46 15.08 -4.38 -0.69
C PRO A 46 15.57 -5.62 0.05
N SER A 47 16.39 -5.40 1.07
CA SER A 47 16.73 -6.44 2.06
C SER A 47 15.80 -6.33 3.26
N GLN A 48 15.76 -7.39 4.06
CA GLN A 48 15.02 -7.37 5.32
C GLN A 48 15.53 -6.24 6.25
N ALA A 49 16.86 -6.05 6.30
CA ALA A 49 17.45 -5.01 7.12
C ALA A 49 17.07 -3.60 6.63
N SER A 50 17.08 -3.38 5.31
CA SER A 50 16.68 -2.08 4.75
C SER A 50 15.19 -1.80 4.98
N LEU A 51 14.34 -2.81 4.89
CA LEU A 51 12.92 -2.68 5.18
C LEU A 51 12.69 -2.30 6.64
N ALA A 52 13.38 -2.98 7.56
CA ALA A 52 13.27 -2.68 9.00
C ALA A 52 13.68 -1.23 9.30
N ARG A 53 14.78 -0.76 8.70
CA ARG A 53 15.22 0.63 8.85
C ARG A 53 14.22 1.62 8.27
N HIS A 54 13.70 1.34 7.08
CA HIS A 54 12.72 2.21 6.42
C HIS A 54 11.46 2.40 7.26
N LEU A 55 10.98 1.34 7.89
CA LEU A 55 9.79 1.36 8.72
C LEU A 55 10.07 1.69 10.20
N ASN A 56 11.34 1.86 10.56
CA ASN A 56 11.76 2.14 11.92
C ASN A 56 11.26 1.08 12.91
N VAL A 57 11.46 -0.18 12.56
CA VAL A 57 11.12 -1.34 13.39
C VAL A 57 12.35 -2.21 13.60
N SER A 58 12.30 -3.11 14.57
CA SER A 58 13.38 -4.08 14.80
C SER A 58 13.41 -5.14 13.70
N ALA A 59 14.58 -5.77 13.52
CA ALA A 59 14.73 -6.87 12.57
C ALA A 59 13.77 -8.04 12.87
N PRO A 60 13.61 -8.50 14.12
CA PRO A 60 12.61 -9.53 14.43
C PRO A 60 11.18 -9.13 14.10
N THR A 61 10.82 -7.88 14.33
CA THR A 61 9.48 -7.36 13.98
C THR A 61 9.25 -7.41 12.48
N ALA A 62 10.22 -6.97 11.68
CA ALA A 62 10.13 -7.03 10.22
C ALA A 62 10.03 -8.48 9.73
N LEU A 63 10.82 -9.38 10.30
CA LEU A 63 10.79 -10.80 9.93
C LEU A 63 9.42 -11.42 10.22
N GLU A 64 8.86 -11.15 11.38
CA GLU A 64 7.53 -11.65 11.76
C GLU A 64 6.47 -11.18 10.78
N MET A 65 6.49 -9.90 10.43
CA MET A 65 5.55 -9.35 9.48
C MET A 65 5.71 -9.96 8.09
N LEU A 66 6.94 -10.14 7.63
CA LEU A 66 7.20 -10.79 6.34
C LEU A 66 6.67 -12.22 6.32
N ARG A 67 6.83 -12.95 7.40
CA ARG A 67 6.25 -14.31 7.52
C ARG A 67 4.74 -14.30 7.37
N ARG A 68 4.07 -13.36 8.01
CA ARG A 68 2.63 -13.21 7.92
C ARG A 68 2.18 -12.89 6.50
N LEU A 69 2.87 -11.95 5.85
CA LEU A 69 2.58 -11.59 4.46
C LEU A 69 2.84 -12.74 3.48
N ARG A 70 3.83 -13.57 3.76
CA ARG A 70 4.09 -14.79 2.97
C ARG A 70 2.97 -15.81 3.10
N VAL A 71 2.47 -16.02 4.31
CA VAL A 71 1.32 -16.90 4.55
C VAL A 71 0.10 -16.40 3.79
N MET A 72 -0.08 -15.09 3.69
CA MET A 72 -1.18 -14.47 2.95
C MET A 72 -0.96 -14.50 1.42
N GLY A 73 0.20 -14.93 0.94
CA GLY A 73 0.52 -14.95 -0.48
C GLY A 73 0.85 -13.60 -1.08
N LEU A 74 1.21 -12.60 -0.26
CA LEU A 74 1.47 -11.24 -0.69
C LEU A 74 2.96 -10.93 -0.85
N VAL A 75 3.83 -11.71 -0.22
CA VAL A 75 5.29 -11.61 -0.32
C VAL A 75 5.84 -12.98 -0.74
N GLN A 76 6.87 -12.99 -1.57
CA GLN A 76 7.52 -14.22 -2.04
C GLN A 76 8.18 -14.97 -0.89
N ASP A 77 8.24 -16.30 -0.99
CA ASP A 77 8.73 -17.16 0.09
C ASP A 77 10.22 -16.96 0.40
N GLU A 78 11.03 -16.71 -0.62
CA GLU A 78 12.47 -16.67 -0.48
C GLU A 78 13.08 -15.27 -0.67
N LYS A 79 12.29 -14.30 -1.08
CA LYS A 79 12.76 -12.94 -1.37
C LYS A 79 11.93 -11.91 -0.63
N VAL A 80 12.55 -10.80 -0.29
CA VAL A 80 11.84 -9.64 0.27
C VAL A 80 11.23 -8.86 -0.91
N ARG A 81 10.22 -9.46 -1.53
CA ARG A 81 9.62 -8.95 -2.74
C ARG A 81 8.15 -9.34 -2.80
N LEU A 82 7.33 -8.43 -3.31
CA LEU A 82 5.90 -8.69 -3.46
C LEU A 82 5.63 -9.76 -4.53
N THR A 83 4.60 -10.58 -4.29
CA THR A 83 4.02 -11.46 -5.32
C THR A 83 3.21 -10.59 -6.30
N PRO A 84 2.74 -11.14 -7.44
CA PRO A 84 1.82 -10.40 -8.31
C PRO A 84 0.57 -9.90 -7.58
N VAL A 85 -0.04 -10.72 -6.72
CA VAL A 85 -1.20 -10.30 -5.91
C VAL A 85 -0.80 -9.22 -4.92
N GLY A 86 0.35 -9.40 -4.24
CA GLY A 86 0.89 -8.40 -3.32
C GLY A 86 1.16 -7.07 -3.99
N THR A 87 1.73 -7.09 -5.19
CA THR A 87 1.98 -5.88 -5.99
C THR A 87 0.67 -5.16 -6.31
N SER A 88 -0.34 -5.91 -6.76
CA SER A 88 -1.65 -5.33 -7.08
C SER A 88 -2.31 -4.71 -5.85
N ALA A 89 -2.27 -5.41 -4.72
CA ALA A 89 -2.80 -4.89 -3.45
C ALA A 89 -2.05 -3.61 -3.02
N ALA A 90 -0.72 -3.62 -3.11
CA ALA A 90 0.12 -2.46 -2.76
C ALA A 90 -0.18 -1.26 -3.67
N LEU A 91 -0.41 -1.49 -4.96
CA LEU A 91 -0.79 -0.43 -5.90
C LEU A 91 -2.12 0.20 -5.55
N VAL A 92 -3.12 -0.60 -5.20
CA VAL A 92 -4.43 -0.10 -4.77
C VAL A 92 -4.28 0.74 -3.50
N LEU A 93 -3.57 0.22 -2.50
CA LEU A 93 -3.32 0.93 -1.24
C LEU A 93 -2.55 2.23 -1.47
N SER A 94 -1.54 2.22 -2.31
CA SER A 94 -0.75 3.42 -2.64
C SER A 94 -1.59 4.47 -3.38
N THR A 95 -2.50 4.03 -4.25
CA THR A 95 -3.43 4.95 -4.94
C THR A 95 -4.39 5.59 -3.95
N ARG A 96 -4.92 4.80 -3.01
CA ARG A 96 -5.75 5.32 -1.91
C ARG A 96 -4.98 6.32 -1.05
N ARG A 97 -3.72 6.03 -0.75
CA ARG A 97 -2.86 6.92 0.04
C ARG A 97 -2.67 8.27 -0.65
N ARG A 98 -2.40 8.28 -1.96
CA ARG A 98 -2.26 9.52 -2.73
C ARG A 98 -3.54 10.34 -2.72
N ALA A 99 -4.69 9.69 -2.87
CA ALA A 99 -5.98 10.36 -2.79
C ALA A 99 -6.23 10.93 -1.39
N ALA A 100 -5.95 10.13 -0.37
CA ALA A 100 -6.10 10.57 1.02
C ALA A 100 -5.16 11.74 1.34
N LEU A 101 -3.92 11.70 0.84
CA LEU A 101 -2.97 12.79 1.04
C LEU A 101 -3.48 14.11 0.46
N ALA A 102 -4.07 14.07 -0.73
CA ALA A 102 -4.67 15.26 -1.34
C ALA A 102 -5.80 15.82 -0.45
N ILE A 103 -6.62 14.98 0.13
CA ILE A 103 -7.67 15.41 1.07
C ILE A 103 -7.06 16.03 2.32
N MET A 104 -6.05 15.39 2.90
CA MET A 104 -5.38 15.91 4.09
C MET A 104 -4.78 17.29 3.85
N GLN A 105 -4.14 17.48 2.71
CA GLN A 105 -3.49 18.74 2.36
C GLN A 105 -4.46 19.81 1.87
N ASP A 106 -5.30 19.47 0.91
CA ASP A 106 -6.11 20.43 0.17
C ASP A 106 -7.43 20.78 0.87
N VAL A 107 -7.98 19.84 1.62
CA VAL A 107 -9.27 20.02 2.31
C VAL A 107 -9.09 20.30 3.78
N LEU A 108 -8.25 19.50 4.46
CA LEU A 108 -8.08 19.61 5.92
C LEU A 108 -6.90 20.51 6.33
N GLY A 109 -6.05 20.91 5.38
CA GLY A 109 -4.95 21.82 5.65
C GLY A 109 -3.79 21.22 6.45
N LEU A 110 -3.68 19.90 6.51
CA LEU A 110 -2.54 19.24 7.15
C LEU A 110 -1.31 19.36 6.26
N GLU A 111 -0.13 19.39 6.88
CA GLU A 111 1.14 19.55 6.18
C GLU A 111 2.16 18.52 6.65
N GLY A 112 3.17 18.28 5.80
CA GLY A 112 4.35 17.49 6.15
C GLY A 112 4.04 16.09 6.63
N GLU A 113 4.73 15.66 7.68
CA GLU A 113 4.61 14.31 8.22
C GLU A 113 3.21 14.00 8.76
N ASP A 114 2.50 14.99 9.28
CA ASP A 114 1.14 14.80 9.77
C ASP A 114 0.21 14.39 8.63
N ALA A 115 0.29 15.08 7.49
CA ALA A 115 -0.50 14.76 6.32
C ALA A 115 -0.17 13.35 5.80
N GLU A 116 1.11 13.02 5.70
CA GLU A 116 1.58 11.71 5.23
C GLU A 116 1.11 10.59 6.15
N HIS A 117 1.25 10.77 7.46
CA HIS A 117 0.86 9.79 8.44
C HIS A 117 -0.65 9.52 8.41
N GLU A 118 -1.45 10.56 8.40
CA GLU A 118 -2.91 10.43 8.37
C GLU A 118 -3.40 9.85 7.04
N ALA A 119 -2.74 10.21 5.93
CA ALA A 119 -3.07 9.64 4.63
C ALA A 119 -2.79 8.13 4.56
N ALA A 120 -1.66 7.70 5.09
CA ALA A 120 -1.32 6.28 5.16
C ALA A 120 -2.30 5.50 6.03
N TRP A 121 -2.66 6.07 7.17
CA TRP A 121 -3.65 5.47 8.08
C TRP A 121 -5.02 5.32 7.39
N LEU A 122 -5.50 6.38 6.77
CA LEU A 122 -6.80 6.36 6.09
C LEU A 122 -6.81 5.33 4.94
N ALA A 123 -5.74 5.30 4.13
CA ALA A 123 -5.62 4.36 3.03
C ALA A 123 -5.67 2.90 3.51
N ALA A 124 -4.97 2.62 4.62
CA ALA A 124 -4.87 1.27 5.16
C ALA A 124 -6.15 0.80 5.84
N SER A 125 -6.91 1.72 6.45
CA SER A 125 -8.13 1.39 7.21
C SER A 125 -9.42 1.57 6.43
N ALA A 126 -9.39 2.15 5.24
CA ALA A 126 -10.59 2.39 4.44
C ALA A 126 -11.26 1.06 4.03
N SER A 127 -12.57 1.01 4.19
CA SER A 127 -13.36 -0.09 3.63
C SER A 127 -13.24 -0.09 2.10
N PRO A 128 -13.59 -1.21 1.42
CA PRO A 128 -13.60 -1.24 -0.04
C PRO A 128 -14.45 -0.13 -0.67
N VAL A 129 -15.59 0.20 -0.05
CA VAL A 129 -16.47 1.27 -0.52
C VAL A 129 -15.78 2.63 -0.43
N LEU A 130 -15.24 2.96 0.74
CA LEU A 130 -14.53 4.23 0.94
C LEU A 130 -13.29 4.28 0.05
N GLY A 131 -12.56 3.18 -0.07
CA GLY A 131 -11.37 3.09 -0.92
C GLY A 131 -11.67 3.44 -2.38
N ARG A 132 -12.76 2.89 -2.93
CA ARG A 132 -13.18 3.21 -4.30
C ARG A 132 -13.57 4.68 -4.44
N HIS A 133 -14.25 5.24 -3.47
CA HIS A 133 -14.64 6.66 -3.48
C HIS A 133 -13.42 7.58 -3.38
N LEU A 134 -12.41 7.23 -2.58
CA LEU A 134 -11.16 7.98 -2.51
C LEU A 134 -10.47 8.04 -3.87
N ILE A 135 -10.35 6.91 -4.53
CA ILE A 135 -9.72 6.83 -5.84
C ILE A 135 -10.50 7.63 -6.88
N SER A 136 -11.82 7.47 -6.90
CA SER A 136 -12.72 8.21 -7.80
C SER A 136 -12.64 9.72 -7.58
N TRP A 137 -12.62 10.15 -6.32
CA TRP A 137 -12.48 11.56 -5.98
C TRP A 137 -11.16 12.14 -6.52
N ARG A 138 -10.08 11.41 -6.36
CA ARG A 138 -8.77 11.87 -6.84
C ARG A 138 -8.74 11.99 -8.37
N ALA A 139 -9.40 11.07 -9.07
CA ALA A 139 -9.43 11.06 -10.53
C ALA A 139 -10.31 12.15 -11.12
N HIS A 140 -11.43 12.48 -10.46
CA HIS A 140 -12.46 13.36 -11.00
C HIS A 140 -12.67 14.64 -10.20
N GLY A 141 -12.00 14.79 -9.08
CA GLY A 141 -12.17 15.92 -8.18
C GLY A 141 -13.48 15.84 -7.37
N PRO A 142 -13.75 16.87 -6.54
CA PRO A 142 -14.98 16.89 -5.77
C PRO A 142 -16.18 16.99 -6.70
N THR A 143 -17.16 16.10 -6.50
CA THR A 143 -18.43 16.17 -7.21
C THR A 143 -19.24 17.34 -6.63
N SER A 144 -19.53 18.28 -7.45
CA SER A 144 -20.43 19.37 -7.10
C SER A 144 -21.88 18.90 -7.15
#